data_c259031b8a5c25f7cb9026d19594060e
#
_entry.id   c259031b8a5c25f7cb9026d19594060e
#
_cell.length_a   1.000
_cell.length_b   1.000
_cell.length_c   1.000
_cell.angle_alpha   90.00
_cell.angle_beta   90.00
_cell.angle_gamma   90.00
#
_symmetry.space_group_name_H-M   'P 1'
#
loop_
_entity.id
_entity.type
_entity.pdbx_description
1 polymer ?
#
loop_
_entity_poly.entity_id
_entity_poly.type
_entity_poly.pdbx_seq_one_letter_code
_entity_poly.pdbx_strand_id
1 'polypeptide(L)'
;MINIAVLVSGGGTNLQALIDAQGKVLQHGKIKLVISSKPDVYALHRAEKAGIEHCVIAKRDYTTQEEFSNALLQQLQSYQIDMIVLAGYLSILDETIIRAYPNRIINIHPSLIPSFCGKGYYGLKVHEAALEYGVKVTGATVHLVNEIPDGGKILLQKAVDILPSDTPEVLQQRVMEEAEWILLPQATEMIAKEIEGK
;
A
#
# COMPACT_ATOMS: atom_id res chain seq x y z
N MET A 1 11.27 18.03 1.34
CA MET A 1 10.99 16.59 1.63
C MET A 1 9.61 16.48 2.26
N ILE A 2 8.70 15.72 1.66
CA ILE A 2 7.32 15.57 2.12
C ILE A 2 7.19 14.52 3.23
N ASN A 3 6.14 14.63 4.05
CA ASN A 3 5.80 13.66 5.09
C ASN A 3 4.87 12.58 4.54
N ILE A 4 5.24 11.31 4.70
CA ILE A 4 4.49 10.17 4.20
C ILE A 4 3.90 9.37 5.37
N ALA A 5 2.61 9.01 5.27
CA ALA A 5 2.01 7.97 6.09
C ALA A 5 1.93 6.66 5.32
N VAL A 6 2.30 5.55 5.95
CA VAL A 6 2.14 4.20 5.39
C VAL A 6 1.07 3.47 6.17
N LEU A 7 0.00 3.04 5.49
CA LEU A 7 -1.11 2.30 6.07
C LEU A 7 -0.94 0.80 5.82
N VAL A 8 -1.10 -0.01 6.86
CA VAL A 8 -0.81 -1.45 6.86
C VAL A 8 -1.91 -2.25 7.57
N SER A 9 -1.98 -3.58 7.32
CA SER A 9 -2.91 -4.49 8.02
C SER A 9 -2.28 -5.83 8.41
N GLY A 10 -0.98 -6.03 8.18
CA GLY A 10 -0.34 -7.34 8.35
C GLY A 10 1.18 -7.30 8.57
N GLY A 11 1.91 -8.20 7.91
CA GLY A 11 3.35 -8.41 8.12
C GLY A 11 4.27 -7.24 7.76
N GLY A 12 3.82 -6.33 6.87
CA GLY A 12 4.53 -5.09 6.54
C GLY A 12 5.77 -5.29 5.67
N THR A 13 5.80 -6.27 4.79
CA THR A 13 6.94 -6.48 3.87
C THR A 13 7.11 -5.30 2.91
N ASN A 14 6.01 -4.76 2.39
CA ASN A 14 6.01 -3.55 1.58
C ASN A 14 6.42 -2.28 2.38
N LEU A 15 6.03 -2.19 3.66
CA LEU A 15 6.53 -1.16 4.57
C LEU A 15 8.05 -1.28 4.74
N GLN A 16 8.58 -2.50 4.90
CA GLN A 16 10.02 -2.71 5.01
C GLN A 16 10.76 -2.23 3.75
N ALA A 17 10.23 -2.57 2.57
CA ALA A 17 10.82 -2.11 1.31
C ALA A 17 10.88 -0.57 1.21
N LEU A 18 9.86 0.13 1.70
CA LEU A 18 9.85 1.59 1.78
C LEU A 18 10.87 2.13 2.79
N ILE A 19 10.98 1.49 3.98
CA ILE A 19 11.98 1.86 5.00
C ILE A 19 13.39 1.73 4.44
N ASP A 20 13.70 0.60 3.79
CA ASP A 20 15.02 0.30 3.21
C ASP A 20 15.37 1.21 2.02
N ALA A 21 14.36 1.79 1.38
CA ALA A 21 14.51 2.72 0.27
C ALA A 21 14.78 4.17 0.69
N GLN A 22 14.51 4.54 1.95
CA GLN A 22 14.74 5.92 2.42
C GLN A 22 16.19 6.33 2.29
N GLY A 23 16.43 7.52 1.72
CA GLY A 23 17.78 8.04 1.44
C GLY A 23 18.48 7.38 0.25
N LYS A 24 17.85 6.44 -0.44
CA LYS A 24 18.36 5.75 -1.64
C LYS A 24 17.44 6.03 -2.83
N VAL A 25 16.40 5.21 -3.01
CA VAL A 25 15.37 5.40 -4.03
C VAL A 25 14.40 6.49 -3.61
N LEU A 26 13.95 6.51 -2.36
CA LEU A 26 13.05 7.50 -1.79
C LEU A 26 13.86 8.66 -1.20
N GLN A 27 13.99 9.75 -1.97
CA GLN A 27 14.81 10.92 -1.62
C GLN A 27 13.96 12.17 -1.30
N HIS A 28 12.75 12.29 -1.87
CA HIS A 28 11.87 13.45 -1.70
C HIS A 28 10.80 13.25 -0.63
N GLY A 29 10.72 12.06 -0.04
CA GLY A 29 9.76 11.70 1.00
C GLY A 29 10.38 11.05 2.22
N LYS A 30 9.82 11.34 3.39
CA LYS A 30 10.16 10.69 4.66
C LYS A 30 8.95 10.00 5.25
N ILE A 31 9.08 8.72 5.61
CA ILE A 31 8.03 8.01 6.35
C ILE A 31 7.97 8.60 7.76
N LYS A 32 6.90 9.31 8.03
CA LYS A 32 6.67 10.02 9.30
C LYS A 32 5.79 9.22 10.24
N LEU A 33 4.84 8.45 9.69
CA LEU A 33 3.82 7.76 10.44
C LEU A 33 3.48 6.40 9.79
N VAL A 34 3.30 5.38 10.61
CA VAL A 34 2.71 4.10 10.20
C VAL A 34 1.38 3.91 10.93
N ILE A 35 0.30 3.67 10.19
CA ILE A 35 -1.02 3.42 10.77
C ILE A 35 -1.44 1.99 10.44
N SER A 36 -1.73 1.19 11.48
CA SER A 36 -2.26 -0.15 11.28
C SER A 36 -3.77 -0.18 11.49
N SER A 37 -4.48 -0.95 10.64
CA SER A 37 -5.90 -1.26 10.83
C SER A 37 -6.16 -2.35 11.88
N LYS A 38 -5.09 -2.97 12.42
CA LYS A 38 -5.16 -4.07 13.40
C LYS A 38 -4.07 -3.90 14.44
N PRO A 39 -4.34 -4.24 15.72
CA PRO A 39 -3.29 -4.35 16.72
C PRO A 39 -2.38 -5.56 16.44
N ASP A 40 -1.24 -5.60 17.10
CA ASP A 40 -0.32 -6.75 17.19
C ASP A 40 0.16 -7.30 15.84
N VAL A 41 0.16 -6.47 14.77
CA VAL A 41 0.71 -6.85 13.46
C VAL A 41 2.21 -6.57 13.40
N TYR A 42 2.96 -7.43 12.71
CA TYR A 42 4.42 -7.31 12.63
C TYR A 42 4.90 -6.01 11.97
N ALA A 43 4.07 -5.39 11.16
CA ALA A 43 4.34 -4.07 10.57
C ALA A 43 4.62 -2.98 11.62
N LEU A 44 3.92 -3.01 12.79
CA LEU A 44 4.17 -2.05 13.88
C LEU A 44 5.55 -2.25 14.51
N HIS A 45 5.98 -3.50 14.68
CA HIS A 45 7.33 -3.80 15.15
C HIS A 45 8.43 -3.32 14.17
N ARG A 46 8.17 -3.40 12.87
CA ARG A 46 9.08 -2.84 11.85
C ARG A 46 9.21 -1.32 11.97
N ALA A 47 8.08 -0.62 12.19
CA ALA A 47 8.05 0.82 12.39
C ALA A 47 8.83 1.22 13.66
N GLU A 48 8.56 0.54 14.78
CA GLU A 48 9.27 0.75 16.05
C GLU A 48 10.78 0.57 15.90
N LYS A 49 11.21 -0.54 15.30
CA LYS A 49 12.63 -0.83 15.05
C LYS A 49 13.31 0.23 14.17
N ALA A 50 12.56 0.83 13.26
CA ALA A 50 13.05 1.92 12.39
C ALA A 50 12.94 3.32 13.03
N GLY A 51 12.45 3.44 14.27
CA GLY A 51 12.23 4.71 14.96
C GLY A 51 11.15 5.57 14.30
N ILE A 52 10.14 4.94 13.68
CA ILE A 52 9.03 5.62 13.01
C ILE A 52 7.83 5.59 13.94
N GLU A 53 7.20 6.76 14.12
CA GLU A 53 5.95 6.89 14.87
C GLU A 53 4.86 5.98 14.30
N HIS A 54 4.12 5.31 15.17
CA HIS A 54 3.10 4.37 14.72
C HIS A 54 1.90 4.33 15.67
N CYS A 55 0.74 3.99 15.13
CA CYS A 55 -0.49 3.82 15.90
C CYS A 55 -1.42 2.79 15.25
N VAL A 56 -2.46 2.43 15.99
CA VAL A 56 -3.55 1.58 15.51
C VAL A 56 -4.81 2.40 15.40
N ILE A 57 -5.44 2.38 14.23
CA ILE A 57 -6.77 2.93 13.97
C ILE A 57 -7.58 1.84 13.29
N ALA A 58 -8.30 1.04 14.09
CA ALA A 58 -9.04 -0.09 13.59
C ALA A 58 -10.52 0.29 13.40
N LYS A 59 -11.06 0.04 12.21
CA LYS A 59 -12.45 0.38 11.86
C LYS A 59 -13.48 -0.19 12.86
N ARG A 60 -13.20 -1.37 13.44
CA ARG A 60 -14.08 -2.02 14.43
C ARG A 60 -14.24 -1.24 15.74
N ASP A 61 -13.35 -0.29 16.02
CA ASP A 61 -13.35 0.50 17.27
C ASP A 61 -14.25 1.74 17.14
N TYR A 62 -14.89 1.94 15.99
CA TYR A 62 -15.77 3.06 15.67
C TYR A 62 -17.16 2.57 15.30
N THR A 63 -18.18 3.33 15.69
CA THR A 63 -19.59 2.96 15.43
C THR A 63 -19.99 3.22 13.98
N THR A 64 -19.44 4.29 13.38
CA THR A 64 -19.76 4.69 12.01
C THR A 64 -18.50 4.79 11.13
N GLN A 65 -18.73 4.75 9.81
CA GLN A 65 -17.64 5.01 8.85
C GLN A 65 -17.10 6.43 9.00
N GLU A 66 -17.97 7.39 9.28
CA GLU A 66 -17.62 8.79 9.44
C GLU A 66 -16.69 9.01 10.64
N GLU A 67 -17.00 8.42 11.80
CA GLU A 67 -16.14 8.46 12.99
C GLU A 67 -14.74 7.89 12.71
N PHE A 68 -14.68 6.73 12.04
CA PHE A 68 -13.42 6.12 11.64
C PHE A 68 -12.61 7.04 10.72
N SER A 69 -13.25 7.58 9.68
CA SER A 69 -12.57 8.45 8.70
C SER A 69 -12.10 9.75 9.32
N ASN A 70 -12.90 10.34 10.22
CA ASN A 70 -12.50 11.54 10.96
C ASN A 70 -11.31 11.28 11.87
N ALA A 71 -11.28 10.16 12.59
CA ALA A 71 -10.15 9.80 13.42
C ALA A 71 -8.87 9.58 12.60
N LEU A 72 -8.99 8.89 11.45
CA LEU A 72 -7.87 8.70 10.53
C LEU A 72 -7.37 10.04 9.98
N LEU A 73 -8.28 10.91 9.52
CA LEU A 73 -7.94 12.22 8.98
C LEU A 73 -7.26 13.10 10.03
N GLN A 74 -7.79 13.14 11.26
CA GLN A 74 -7.19 13.89 12.38
C GLN A 74 -5.76 13.42 12.66
N GLN A 75 -5.52 12.11 12.67
CA GLN A 75 -4.20 11.55 12.89
C GLN A 75 -3.23 11.94 11.76
N LEU A 76 -3.65 11.82 10.51
CA LEU A 76 -2.84 12.24 9.35
C LEU A 76 -2.48 13.72 9.39
N GLN A 77 -3.44 14.58 9.75
CA GLN A 77 -3.24 16.04 9.87
C GLN A 77 -2.32 16.39 11.04
N SER A 78 -2.43 15.71 12.18
CA SER A 78 -1.58 15.98 13.36
C SER A 78 -0.10 15.74 13.09
N TYR A 79 0.23 14.82 12.16
CA TYR A 79 1.58 14.56 11.70
C TYR A 79 1.95 15.34 10.42
N GLN A 80 1.09 16.23 9.95
CA GLN A 80 1.31 17.03 8.75
C GLN A 80 1.65 16.13 7.54
N ILE A 81 0.86 15.06 7.33
CA ILE A 81 1.07 14.12 6.25
C ILE A 81 0.70 14.76 4.91
N ASP A 82 1.58 14.64 3.94
CA ASP A 82 1.41 15.15 2.57
C ASP A 82 0.95 14.06 1.59
N MET A 83 1.32 12.80 1.86
CA MET A 83 1.08 11.65 1.00
C MET A 83 0.75 10.40 1.81
N ILE A 84 -0.13 9.56 1.28
CA ILE A 84 -0.51 8.28 1.89
C ILE A 84 -0.10 7.13 0.97
N VAL A 85 0.52 6.09 1.53
CA VAL A 85 0.85 4.84 0.84
C VAL A 85 0.08 3.69 1.49
N LEU A 86 -0.75 2.99 0.73
CA LEU A 86 -1.41 1.77 1.16
C LEU A 86 -0.49 0.58 0.85
N ALA A 87 0.03 -0.05 1.91
CA ALA A 87 0.98 -1.15 1.82
C ALA A 87 0.38 -2.43 2.44
N GLY A 88 -0.57 -3.04 1.74
CA GLY A 88 -1.37 -4.15 2.25
C GLY A 88 -2.40 -3.71 3.30
N TYR A 89 -3.01 -2.56 3.08
CA TYR A 89 -4.08 -2.02 3.92
C TYR A 89 -5.44 -2.56 3.47
N LEU A 90 -6.15 -3.26 4.38
CA LEU A 90 -7.38 -3.97 4.04
C LEU A 90 -8.67 -3.18 4.32
N SER A 91 -8.58 -2.05 5.02
CA SER A 91 -9.75 -1.19 5.22
C SER A 91 -9.93 -0.27 4.01
N ILE A 92 -11.18 -0.12 3.56
CA ILE A 92 -11.50 0.78 2.45
C ILE A 92 -11.51 2.22 2.98
N LEU A 93 -10.75 3.09 2.31
CA LEU A 93 -10.82 4.52 2.52
C LEU A 93 -12.08 5.07 1.86
N ASP A 94 -12.77 5.95 2.55
CA ASP A 94 -13.94 6.61 2.00
C ASP A 94 -13.60 7.93 1.27
N GLU A 95 -14.62 8.54 0.72
CA GLU A 95 -14.52 9.79 -0.02
C GLU A 95 -13.91 10.93 0.80
N THR A 96 -14.09 10.95 2.11
CA THR A 96 -13.55 11.97 3.02
C THR A 96 -12.03 12.01 2.96
N ILE A 97 -11.39 10.84 3.07
CA ILE A 97 -9.92 10.73 3.00
C ILE A 97 -9.43 10.99 1.58
N ILE A 98 -10.12 10.42 0.57
CA ILE A 98 -9.72 10.55 -0.84
C ILE A 98 -9.75 12.03 -1.28
N ARG A 99 -10.77 12.78 -0.90
CA ARG A 99 -10.89 14.22 -1.20
C ARG A 99 -9.90 15.08 -0.44
N ALA A 100 -9.50 14.68 0.77
CA ALA A 100 -8.49 15.41 1.55
C ALA A 100 -7.07 15.25 0.95
N TYR A 101 -6.82 14.16 0.22
CA TYR A 101 -5.51 13.85 -0.39
C TYR A 101 -5.62 13.59 -1.91
N PRO A 102 -6.11 14.53 -2.72
CA PRO A 102 -6.35 14.33 -4.14
C PRO A 102 -5.05 14.05 -4.90
N ASN A 103 -4.97 12.90 -5.59
CA ASN A 103 -3.78 12.40 -6.29
C ASN A 103 -2.54 12.22 -5.38
N ARG A 104 -2.74 12.02 -4.07
CA ARG A 104 -1.67 11.83 -3.08
C ARG A 104 -1.80 10.52 -2.29
N ILE A 105 -2.68 9.62 -2.74
CA ILE A 105 -2.84 8.28 -2.16
C ILE A 105 -2.48 7.28 -3.23
N ILE A 106 -1.53 6.39 -2.93
CA ILE A 106 -1.16 5.28 -3.82
C ILE A 106 -1.39 3.95 -3.12
N ASN A 107 -1.67 2.91 -3.92
CA ASN A 107 -1.81 1.54 -3.45
C ASN A 107 -0.95 0.60 -4.29
N ILE A 108 -0.41 -0.43 -3.66
CA ILE A 108 0.21 -1.58 -4.34
C ILE A 108 -0.77 -2.74 -4.34
N HIS A 109 -1.04 -3.31 -5.52
CA HIS A 109 -1.89 -4.47 -5.71
C HIS A 109 -1.10 -5.60 -6.40
N PRO A 110 -1.16 -6.86 -5.90
CA PRO A 110 -0.30 -7.96 -6.38
C PRO A 110 -0.84 -8.64 -7.64
N SER A 111 -1.34 -7.88 -8.60
CA SER A 111 -1.69 -8.34 -9.95
C SER A 111 -1.44 -7.28 -11.01
N LEU A 112 -1.55 -7.67 -12.27
CA LEU A 112 -1.59 -6.73 -13.39
C LEU A 112 -3.04 -6.25 -13.59
N ILE A 113 -3.41 -5.14 -12.95
CA ILE A 113 -4.74 -4.53 -13.11
C ILE A 113 -5.01 -4.28 -14.61
N PRO A 114 -6.20 -4.63 -15.15
CA PRO A 114 -7.46 -4.90 -14.46
C PRO A 114 -7.73 -6.38 -14.10
N SER A 115 -6.77 -7.28 -14.23
CA SER A 115 -6.96 -8.69 -13.87
C SER A 115 -6.83 -8.91 -12.37
N PHE A 116 -7.63 -9.82 -11.81
CA PHE A 116 -7.57 -10.27 -10.40
C PHE A 116 -7.50 -9.12 -9.39
N CYS A 117 -8.36 -8.10 -9.56
CA CYS A 117 -8.41 -6.91 -8.70
C CYS A 117 -9.86 -6.58 -8.29
N GLY A 118 -10.01 -5.61 -7.40
CA GLY A 118 -11.30 -5.18 -6.87
C GLY A 118 -11.78 -6.03 -5.68
N LYS A 119 -13.08 -5.99 -5.42
CA LYS A 119 -13.69 -6.61 -4.24
C LYS A 119 -13.41 -8.12 -4.16
N GLY A 120 -12.79 -8.55 -3.07
CA GLY A 120 -12.49 -9.97 -2.81
C GLY A 120 -11.08 -10.40 -3.19
N TYR A 121 -10.36 -9.62 -4.00
CA TYR A 121 -8.99 -9.90 -4.40
C TYR A 121 -8.00 -9.20 -3.48
N TYR A 122 -7.43 -9.94 -2.53
CA TYR A 122 -6.40 -9.45 -1.61
C TYR A 122 -5.53 -10.59 -1.07
N GLY A 123 -4.29 -10.28 -0.73
CA GLY A 123 -3.35 -11.25 -0.16
C GLY A 123 -3.17 -12.47 -1.04
N LEU A 124 -3.20 -13.67 -0.43
CA LEU A 124 -2.98 -14.94 -1.13
C LEU A 124 -4.05 -15.25 -2.19
N LYS A 125 -5.28 -14.77 -2.00
CA LYS A 125 -6.42 -15.02 -2.91
C LYS A 125 -6.18 -14.54 -4.34
N VAL A 126 -5.35 -13.51 -4.51
CA VAL A 126 -4.98 -12.99 -5.85
C VAL A 126 -4.16 -14.04 -6.59
N HIS A 127 -3.20 -14.65 -5.91
CA HIS A 127 -2.31 -15.66 -6.48
C HIS A 127 -3.02 -17.00 -6.71
N GLU A 128 -3.91 -17.40 -5.77
CA GLU A 128 -4.80 -18.55 -5.95
C GLU A 128 -5.65 -18.40 -7.22
N ALA A 129 -6.31 -17.25 -7.39
CA ALA A 129 -7.13 -16.99 -8.56
C ALA A 129 -6.33 -16.96 -9.87
N ALA A 130 -5.12 -16.39 -9.87
CA ALA A 130 -4.25 -16.38 -11.05
C ALA A 130 -3.83 -17.79 -11.47
N LEU A 131 -3.45 -18.65 -10.50
CA LEU A 131 -3.09 -20.05 -10.74
C LEU A 131 -4.30 -20.88 -11.21
N GLU A 132 -5.47 -20.71 -10.57
CA GLU A 132 -6.71 -21.40 -10.93
C GLU A 132 -7.16 -21.03 -12.35
N TYR A 133 -7.07 -19.75 -12.72
CA TYR A 133 -7.41 -19.30 -14.07
C TYR A 133 -6.43 -19.82 -15.12
N GLY A 134 -5.18 -20.13 -14.72
CA GLY A 134 -4.17 -20.68 -15.61
C GLY A 134 -3.41 -19.65 -16.43
N VAL A 135 -3.40 -18.37 -16.03
CA VAL A 135 -2.58 -17.33 -16.68
C VAL A 135 -1.10 -17.71 -16.57
N LYS A 136 -0.30 -17.26 -17.52
CA LYS A 136 1.15 -17.56 -17.57
C LYS A 136 2.00 -16.43 -17.01
N VAL A 137 1.39 -15.25 -16.88
CA VAL A 137 2.03 -14.02 -16.38
C VAL A 137 1.09 -13.35 -15.39
N THR A 138 1.62 -12.94 -14.27
CA THR A 138 1.00 -12.06 -13.26
C THR A 138 1.92 -10.88 -12.99
N GLY A 139 1.86 -10.26 -11.83
CA GLY A 139 2.76 -9.17 -11.46
C GLY A 139 2.20 -8.30 -10.36
N ALA A 140 2.63 -7.05 -10.34
CA ALA A 140 2.12 -6.05 -9.42
C ALA A 140 1.83 -4.72 -10.11
N THR A 141 0.91 -3.97 -9.54
CA THR A 141 0.49 -2.65 -10.00
C THR A 141 0.54 -1.65 -8.86
N VAL A 142 1.19 -0.51 -9.05
CA VAL A 142 0.99 0.68 -8.21
C VAL A 142 0.08 1.65 -8.93
N HIS A 143 -0.97 2.11 -8.25
CA HIS A 143 -1.96 3.02 -8.81
C HIS A 143 -2.35 4.11 -7.83
N LEU A 144 -2.87 5.23 -8.33
CA LEU A 144 -3.57 6.22 -7.52
C LEU A 144 -4.87 5.64 -6.98
N VAL A 145 -5.23 6.00 -5.75
CA VAL A 145 -6.49 5.57 -5.13
C VAL A 145 -7.61 6.54 -5.48
N ASN A 146 -8.75 6.00 -5.86
CA ASN A 146 -10.03 6.70 -6.03
C ASN A 146 -11.14 5.91 -5.33
N GLU A 147 -12.42 6.30 -5.54
CA GLU A 147 -13.58 5.68 -4.90
C GLU A 147 -13.86 4.24 -5.37
N ILE A 148 -13.24 3.82 -6.47
CA ILE A 148 -13.39 2.46 -7.02
C ILE A 148 -12.22 1.62 -6.52
N PRO A 149 -12.44 0.52 -5.78
CA PRO A 149 -11.36 -0.38 -5.36
C PRO A 149 -10.51 -0.82 -6.55
N ASP A 150 -9.21 -0.57 -6.46
CA ASP A 150 -8.19 -0.84 -7.49
C ASP A 150 -8.45 -0.15 -8.84
N GLY A 151 -9.33 0.86 -8.89
CA GLY A 151 -9.82 1.50 -10.12
C GLY A 151 -9.11 2.79 -10.52
N GLY A 152 -8.16 3.29 -9.71
CA GLY A 152 -7.46 4.54 -10.00
C GLY A 152 -6.39 4.42 -11.08
N LYS A 153 -5.87 5.58 -11.52
CA LYS A 153 -4.85 5.65 -12.58
C LYS A 153 -3.60 4.85 -12.20
N ILE A 154 -3.21 3.94 -13.09
CA ILE A 154 -1.98 3.14 -12.96
C ILE A 154 -0.76 4.06 -13.08
N LEU A 155 0.17 3.91 -12.16
CA LEU A 155 1.45 4.62 -12.13
C LEU A 155 2.56 3.74 -12.69
N LEU A 156 2.72 2.54 -12.14
CA LEU A 156 3.74 1.57 -12.52
C LEU A 156 3.15 0.15 -12.50
N GLN A 157 3.64 -0.69 -13.40
CA GLN A 157 3.35 -2.13 -13.43
C GLN A 157 4.61 -2.91 -13.74
N LYS A 158 4.71 -4.13 -13.20
CA LYS A 158 5.77 -5.08 -13.55
C LYS A 158 5.20 -6.49 -13.64
N ALA A 159 5.48 -7.13 -14.76
CA ALA A 159 5.11 -8.50 -15.01
C ALA A 159 6.05 -9.48 -14.30
N VAL A 160 5.51 -10.61 -13.87
CA VAL A 160 6.20 -11.74 -13.23
C VAL A 160 5.67 -13.03 -13.83
N ASP A 161 6.56 -13.91 -14.23
CA ASP A 161 6.20 -15.21 -14.83
C ASP A 161 5.64 -16.17 -13.78
N ILE A 162 4.64 -16.96 -14.18
CA ILE A 162 4.11 -18.09 -13.40
C ILE A 162 4.75 -19.37 -13.88
N LEU A 163 5.40 -20.09 -12.96
CA LEU A 163 6.06 -21.35 -13.25
C LEU A 163 5.12 -22.55 -13.03
N PRO A 164 5.29 -23.65 -13.77
CA PRO A 164 4.39 -24.79 -13.69
C PRO A 164 4.24 -25.42 -12.28
N SER A 165 5.22 -25.25 -11.41
CA SER A 165 5.24 -25.81 -10.04
C SER A 165 4.86 -24.80 -8.97
N ASP A 166 4.41 -23.61 -9.33
CA ASP A 166 4.08 -22.58 -8.34
C ASP A 166 2.89 -22.99 -7.47
N THR A 167 3.08 -22.82 -6.16
CA THR A 167 1.98 -22.73 -5.22
C THR A 167 1.60 -21.24 -5.05
N PRO A 168 0.42 -20.92 -4.50
CA PRO A 168 0.05 -19.53 -4.23
C PRO A 168 1.10 -18.78 -3.39
N GLU A 169 1.69 -19.44 -2.40
CA GLU A 169 2.69 -18.86 -1.50
C GLU A 169 4.02 -18.59 -2.22
N VAL A 170 4.46 -19.52 -3.07
CA VAL A 170 5.69 -19.35 -3.87
C VAL A 170 5.52 -18.23 -4.87
N LEU A 171 4.37 -18.17 -5.54
CA LEU A 171 4.05 -17.09 -6.47
C LEU A 171 3.96 -15.74 -5.76
N GLN A 172 3.29 -15.70 -4.61
CA GLN A 172 3.21 -14.48 -3.78
C GLN A 172 4.60 -13.96 -3.43
N GLN A 173 5.48 -14.83 -2.93
CA GLN A 173 6.85 -14.44 -2.56
C GLN A 173 7.61 -13.88 -3.76
N ARG A 174 7.51 -14.52 -4.93
CA ARG A 174 8.15 -14.05 -6.16
C ARG A 174 7.60 -12.70 -6.61
N VAL A 175 6.29 -12.49 -6.58
CA VAL A 175 5.67 -11.20 -6.94
C VAL A 175 6.13 -10.11 -5.98
N MET A 176 6.23 -10.38 -4.67
CA MET A 176 6.78 -9.42 -3.71
C MET A 176 8.22 -9.04 -4.05
N GLU A 177 9.11 -10.04 -4.26
CA GLU A 177 10.54 -9.82 -4.50
C GLU A 177 10.83 -9.17 -5.84
N GLU A 178 10.20 -9.66 -6.90
CA GLU A 178 10.48 -9.22 -8.26
C GLU A 178 9.72 -7.96 -8.67
N ALA A 179 8.57 -7.65 -8.04
CA ALA A 179 7.72 -6.54 -8.44
C ALA A 179 7.39 -5.57 -7.29
N GLU A 180 6.69 -6.01 -6.24
CA GLU A 180 6.12 -5.08 -5.25
C GLU A 180 7.18 -4.24 -4.55
N TRP A 181 8.24 -4.87 -4.02
CA TRP A 181 9.29 -4.20 -3.25
C TRP A 181 10.18 -3.26 -4.10
N ILE A 182 10.05 -3.37 -5.42
CA ILE A 182 10.72 -2.48 -6.39
C ILE A 182 9.79 -1.32 -6.78
N LEU A 183 8.57 -1.65 -7.19
CA LEU A 183 7.64 -0.68 -7.73
C LEU A 183 7.14 0.32 -6.69
N LEU A 184 6.83 -0.15 -5.47
CA LEU A 184 6.25 0.72 -4.45
C LEU A 184 7.17 1.87 -4.04
N PRO A 185 8.47 1.64 -3.73
CA PRO A 185 9.41 2.73 -3.48
C PRO A 185 9.57 3.68 -4.66
N GLN A 186 9.63 3.17 -5.90
CA GLN A 186 9.75 3.98 -7.11
C GLN A 186 8.53 4.88 -7.33
N ALA A 187 7.32 4.34 -7.21
CA ALA A 187 6.09 5.11 -7.34
C ALA A 187 5.93 6.13 -6.20
N THR A 188 6.34 5.77 -4.99
CA THR A 188 6.34 6.69 -3.84
C THR A 188 7.25 7.89 -4.10
N GLU A 189 8.46 7.64 -4.59
CA GLU A 189 9.41 8.70 -4.97
C GLU A 189 8.85 9.59 -6.09
N MET A 190 8.25 8.98 -7.11
CA MET A 190 7.67 9.72 -8.24
C MET A 190 6.61 10.72 -7.77
N ILE A 191 5.67 10.28 -6.93
CA ILE A 191 4.62 11.16 -6.39
C ILE A 191 5.19 12.16 -5.36
N ALA A 192 6.14 11.74 -4.52
CA ALA A 192 6.78 12.64 -3.56
C ALA A 192 7.47 13.82 -4.25
N LYS A 193 8.17 13.55 -5.33
CA LYS A 193 8.82 14.58 -6.16
C LYS A 193 7.81 15.53 -6.82
N GLU A 194 6.68 15.02 -7.32
CA GLU A 194 5.61 15.85 -7.88
C GLU A 194 4.98 16.77 -6.84
N ILE A 195 4.82 16.32 -5.59
CA ILE A 195 4.26 17.10 -4.49
C ILE A 195 5.25 18.17 -4.02
N GLU A 196 6.53 17.83 -3.88
CA GLU A 196 7.57 18.77 -3.42
C GLU A 196 7.84 19.87 -4.46
N GLY A 197 7.69 19.58 -5.75
CA GLY A 197 7.91 20.53 -6.85
C GLY A 197 6.77 21.53 -7.10
N LYS A 198 5.68 21.43 -6.36
CA LYS A 198 4.52 22.35 -6.41
C LYS A 198 4.57 23.36 -5.29
#